data_4e7a1e8a040cfe41812384aeef783181
#
_entry.id   4e7a1e8a040cfe41812384aeef783181
#
_cell.length_a   1.000
_cell.length_b   1.000
_cell.length_c   1.000
_cell.angle_alpha   90.00
_cell.angle_beta   90.00
_cell.angle_gamma   90.00
#
_symmetry.space_group_name_H-M   'P 1'
#
loop_
_entity.id
_entity.type
_entity.pdbx_description
1 polymer ?
#
loop_
_entity_poly.entity_id
_entity_poly.type
_entity_poly.pdbx_seq_one_letter_code
_entity_poly.pdbx_strand_id
1 'polypeptide(L)'
;GLPNVAKLFEATAQAELIHAAGHLKAPDKIQSTLDNLQDAIDGETHEFTEMYPPMLQEATTENHKARVMFGFAVAAEEVHAGLYKKALEAVREGKDLEVTDFYLCPVCGYIELGARPERCPICNTKGEKFVQYQA
;
A
#
# COMPACT_ATOMS: atom_id res chain seq x y z
N GLY A 1 0.67 -5.39 -29.84
CA GLY A 1 -0.60 -5.14 -30.16
C GLY A 1 -1.69 -6.21 -30.07
N LEU A 2 -2.07 -6.63 -28.86
CA LEU A 2 -3.18 -7.58 -28.64
C LEU A 2 -4.20 -6.97 -27.66
N PRO A 3 -5.02 -5.98 -28.10
CA PRO A 3 -5.88 -5.21 -27.19
C PRO A 3 -6.93 -6.07 -26.48
N ASN A 4 -7.48 -7.09 -27.15
CA ASN A 4 -8.48 -7.96 -26.53
C ASN A 4 -7.85 -8.86 -25.45
N VAL A 5 -6.61 -9.31 -25.64
CA VAL A 5 -5.88 -10.05 -24.61
C VAL A 5 -5.57 -9.14 -23.40
N ALA A 6 -5.19 -7.89 -23.65
CA ALA A 6 -4.98 -6.93 -22.57
C ALA A 6 -6.27 -6.69 -21.77
N LYS A 7 -7.42 -6.56 -22.43
CA LYS A 7 -8.72 -6.45 -21.77
C LYS A 7 -9.12 -7.69 -20.97
N LEU A 8 -8.76 -8.87 -21.44
CA LEU A 8 -8.98 -10.11 -20.67
C LEU A 8 -8.18 -10.07 -19.36
N PHE A 9 -6.91 -9.70 -19.39
CA PHE A 9 -6.09 -9.57 -18.18
C PHE A 9 -6.64 -8.50 -17.22
N GLU A 10 -7.08 -7.35 -17.75
CA GLU A 10 -7.70 -6.30 -16.94
C GLU A 10 -8.98 -6.81 -16.23
N ALA A 11 -9.86 -7.52 -16.98
CA ALA A 11 -11.07 -8.10 -16.40
C ALA A 11 -10.75 -9.18 -15.36
N THR A 12 -9.75 -10.03 -15.61
CA THR A 12 -9.31 -11.05 -14.66
C THR A 12 -8.77 -10.42 -13.37
N ALA A 13 -7.97 -9.36 -13.47
CA ALA A 13 -7.49 -8.62 -12.30
C ALA A 13 -8.65 -8.09 -11.44
N GLN A 14 -9.72 -7.59 -12.04
CA GLN A 14 -10.93 -7.18 -11.32
C GLN A 14 -11.66 -8.36 -10.67
N ALA A 15 -11.71 -9.52 -11.34
CA ALA A 15 -12.28 -10.74 -10.77
C ALA A 15 -11.51 -11.19 -9.51
N GLU A 16 -10.17 -11.11 -9.52
CA GLU A 16 -9.37 -11.47 -8.34
C GLU A 16 -9.60 -10.53 -7.16
N LEU A 17 -9.89 -9.26 -7.38
CA LEU A 17 -10.30 -8.34 -6.30
C LEU A 17 -11.65 -8.77 -5.68
N ILE A 18 -12.60 -9.27 -6.49
CA ILE A 18 -13.88 -9.82 -5.99
C ILE A 18 -13.63 -11.07 -5.16
N HIS A 19 -12.75 -11.98 -5.64
CA HIS A 19 -12.37 -13.18 -4.91
C HIS A 19 -11.70 -12.84 -3.56
N ALA A 20 -10.75 -11.92 -3.55
CA ALA A 20 -10.08 -11.47 -2.34
C ALA A 20 -11.08 -10.94 -1.30
N ALA A 21 -12.01 -10.06 -1.72
CA ALA A 21 -13.06 -9.55 -0.85
C ALA A 21 -13.97 -10.66 -0.32
N GLY A 22 -14.33 -11.65 -1.17
CA GLY A 22 -15.12 -12.81 -0.77
C GLY A 22 -14.41 -13.69 0.26
N HIS A 23 -13.12 -13.93 0.05
CA HIS A 23 -12.30 -14.71 0.97
C HIS A 23 -12.13 -14.03 2.34
N LEU A 24 -12.05 -12.72 2.41
CA LEU A 24 -12.01 -11.99 3.68
C LEU A 24 -13.34 -12.08 4.45
N LYS A 25 -14.47 -12.02 3.74
CA LYS A 25 -15.82 -12.09 4.34
C LYS A 25 -16.18 -13.49 4.86
N ALA A 26 -15.82 -14.55 4.13
CA ALA A 26 -16.22 -15.91 4.44
C ALA A 26 -15.77 -16.43 5.82
N PRO A 27 -14.52 -16.14 6.31
CA PRO A 27 -14.07 -16.52 7.65
C PRO A 27 -14.31 -15.42 8.71
N ASP A 28 -15.23 -14.47 8.48
CA ASP A 28 -15.45 -13.32 9.37
C ASP A 28 -14.16 -12.55 9.72
N LYS A 29 -13.26 -12.41 8.73
CA LYS A 29 -12.00 -11.68 8.91
C LYS A 29 -12.18 -10.15 8.93
N ILE A 30 -13.30 -9.65 8.45
CA ILE A 30 -13.64 -8.24 8.55
C ILE A 30 -14.33 -8.05 9.91
N GLN A 31 -13.58 -7.50 10.86
CA GLN A 31 -13.98 -7.28 12.24
C GLN A 31 -14.33 -5.80 12.51
N SER A 32 -14.12 -5.34 13.75
CA SER A 32 -14.28 -3.93 14.05
C SER A 32 -13.22 -3.07 13.34
N THR A 33 -13.47 -1.78 13.16
CA THR A 33 -12.48 -0.86 12.58
C THR A 33 -11.16 -0.88 13.36
N LEU A 34 -11.23 -0.98 14.70
CA LEU A 34 -10.04 -1.06 15.55
C LEU A 34 -9.22 -2.32 15.28
N ASP A 35 -9.89 -3.47 15.20
CA ASP A 35 -9.24 -4.75 14.93
C ASP A 35 -8.63 -4.78 13.53
N ASN A 36 -9.39 -4.31 12.52
CA ASN A 36 -8.90 -4.24 11.14
C ASN A 36 -7.70 -3.29 10.99
N LEU A 37 -7.67 -2.17 11.73
CA LEU A 37 -6.52 -1.26 11.74
C LEU A 37 -5.31 -1.90 12.42
N GLN A 38 -5.51 -2.68 13.48
CA GLN A 38 -4.42 -3.41 14.12
C GLN A 38 -3.86 -4.49 13.20
N ASP A 39 -4.72 -5.28 12.55
CA ASP A 39 -4.30 -6.29 11.57
C ASP A 39 -3.51 -5.66 10.41
N ALA A 40 -3.93 -4.49 9.92
CA ALA A 40 -3.20 -3.76 8.89
C ALA A 40 -1.81 -3.31 9.39
N ILE A 41 -1.71 -2.75 10.60
CA ILE A 41 -0.43 -2.36 11.21
C ILE A 41 0.51 -3.56 11.34
N ASP A 42 -0.01 -4.70 11.77
CA ASP A 42 0.78 -5.92 11.96
C ASP A 42 1.26 -6.47 10.61
N GLY A 43 0.40 -6.45 9.58
CA GLY A 43 0.74 -6.84 8.22
C GLY A 43 1.85 -5.97 7.62
N GLU A 44 1.66 -4.65 7.58
CA GLU A 44 2.66 -3.72 7.05
C GLU A 44 3.98 -3.80 7.84
N THR A 45 3.90 -3.97 9.18
CA THR A 45 5.09 -4.12 10.01
C THR A 45 5.86 -5.39 9.66
N HIS A 46 5.18 -6.52 9.50
CA HIS A 46 5.79 -7.77 9.05
C HIS A 46 6.47 -7.58 7.67
N GLU A 47 5.82 -6.88 6.75
CA GLU A 47 6.33 -6.68 5.40
C GLU A 47 7.66 -5.91 5.38
N PHE A 48 7.75 -4.78 6.07
CA PHE A 48 8.99 -3.99 6.05
C PHE A 48 10.07 -4.48 7.02
N THR A 49 9.74 -5.31 8.03
CA THR A 49 10.74 -5.83 8.99
C THR A 49 11.22 -7.23 8.67
N GLU A 50 10.35 -8.11 8.17
CA GLU A 50 10.62 -9.55 8.06
C GLU A 50 10.54 -10.07 6.61
N MET A 51 9.55 -9.61 5.81
CA MET A 51 9.30 -10.18 4.49
C MET A 51 10.20 -9.58 3.40
N TYR A 52 10.18 -8.26 3.21
CA TYR A 52 10.94 -7.61 2.15
C TYR A 52 12.45 -7.51 2.40
N PRO A 53 12.98 -7.33 3.63
CA PRO A 53 14.41 -7.18 3.83
C PRO A 53 15.26 -8.35 3.31
N PRO A 54 14.95 -9.63 3.56
CA PRO A 54 15.70 -10.74 2.99
C PRO A 54 15.58 -10.80 1.46
N MET A 55 14.41 -10.48 0.88
CA MET A 55 14.23 -10.42 -0.58
C MET A 55 15.08 -9.33 -1.21
N LEU A 56 15.18 -8.16 -0.55
CA LEU A 56 16.02 -7.05 -0.98
C LEU A 56 17.51 -7.44 -0.91
N GLN A 57 17.91 -8.12 0.17
CA GLN A 57 19.29 -8.59 0.36
C GLN A 57 19.68 -9.59 -0.73
N GLU A 58 18.85 -10.58 -1.01
CA GLU A 58 19.08 -11.58 -2.05
C GLU A 58 19.17 -10.93 -3.43
N ALA A 59 18.18 -10.11 -3.80
CA ALA A 59 18.19 -9.40 -5.08
C ALA A 59 19.39 -8.45 -5.23
N THR A 60 19.91 -7.89 -4.13
CA THR A 60 21.10 -7.04 -4.12
C THR A 60 22.36 -7.88 -4.35
N THR A 61 22.45 -9.03 -3.67
CA THR A 61 23.59 -9.96 -3.80
C THR A 61 23.70 -10.49 -5.24
N GLU A 62 22.56 -10.82 -5.85
CA GLU A 62 22.48 -11.27 -7.23
C GLU A 62 22.59 -10.14 -8.27
N ASN A 63 22.69 -8.90 -7.85
CA ASN A 63 22.57 -7.71 -8.69
C ASN A 63 21.32 -7.72 -9.59
N HIS A 64 20.22 -8.30 -9.08
CA HIS A 64 18.97 -8.43 -9.80
C HIS A 64 18.19 -7.11 -9.81
N LYS A 65 17.49 -6.80 -10.91
CA LYS A 65 16.73 -5.55 -11.06
C LYS A 65 15.60 -5.38 -10.04
N ALA A 66 15.07 -6.48 -9.48
CA ALA A 66 14.01 -6.47 -8.46
C ALA A 66 14.43 -5.74 -7.16
N ARG A 67 15.75 -5.59 -6.89
CA ARG A 67 16.23 -4.86 -5.72
C ARG A 67 15.68 -3.43 -5.61
N VAL A 68 15.38 -2.79 -6.75
CA VAL A 68 14.83 -1.44 -6.77
C VAL A 68 13.41 -1.44 -6.22
N MET A 69 12.57 -2.39 -6.68
CA MET A 69 11.18 -2.47 -6.23
C MET A 69 11.08 -2.97 -4.79
N PHE A 70 11.89 -3.95 -4.38
CA PHE A 70 11.94 -4.37 -2.98
C PHE A 70 12.40 -3.25 -2.05
N GLY A 71 13.37 -2.41 -2.46
CA GLY A 71 13.77 -1.24 -1.69
C GLY A 71 12.65 -0.19 -1.59
N PHE A 72 11.86 0.00 -2.63
CA PHE A 72 10.68 0.86 -2.59
C PHE A 72 9.61 0.30 -1.67
N ALA A 73 9.34 -1.00 -1.72
CA ALA A 73 8.37 -1.65 -0.86
C ALA A 73 8.75 -1.52 0.62
N VAL A 74 9.98 -1.89 1.02
CA VAL A 74 10.44 -1.69 2.42
C VAL A 74 10.12 -0.28 2.93
N ALA A 75 10.43 0.75 2.13
CA ALA A 75 10.20 2.14 2.55
C ALA A 75 8.73 2.55 2.52
N ALA A 76 7.94 2.02 1.60
CA ALA A 76 6.50 2.35 1.50
C ALA A 76 5.70 1.69 2.61
N GLU A 77 5.95 0.40 2.93
CA GLU A 77 5.21 -0.32 3.97
C GLU A 77 5.52 0.24 5.38
N GLU A 78 6.74 0.74 5.63
CA GLU A 78 7.03 1.48 6.86
C GLU A 78 6.16 2.74 6.99
N VAL A 79 5.96 3.47 5.89
CA VAL A 79 5.06 4.63 5.86
C VAL A 79 3.62 4.20 6.09
N HIS A 80 3.13 3.16 5.42
CA HIS A 80 1.76 2.64 5.57
C HIS A 80 1.47 2.23 7.02
N ALA A 81 2.38 1.49 7.67
CA ALA A 81 2.26 1.16 9.09
C ALA A 81 2.12 2.41 9.97
N GLY A 82 2.88 3.47 9.66
CA GLY A 82 2.79 4.76 10.35
C GLY A 82 1.44 5.46 10.14
N LEU A 83 0.87 5.39 8.93
CA LEU A 83 -0.43 5.96 8.61
C LEU A 83 -1.57 5.21 9.32
N TYR A 84 -1.54 3.87 9.31
CA TYR A 84 -2.53 3.06 10.04
C TYR A 84 -2.46 3.27 11.56
N LYS A 85 -1.26 3.47 12.15
CA LYS A 85 -1.11 3.82 13.56
C LYS A 85 -1.80 5.14 13.89
N LYS A 86 -1.63 6.18 13.06
CA LYS A 86 -2.34 7.47 13.22
C LYS A 86 -3.86 7.29 13.14
N ALA A 87 -4.34 6.50 12.18
CA ALA A 87 -5.77 6.20 12.06
C ALA A 87 -6.30 5.44 13.30
N LEU A 88 -5.54 4.45 13.80
CA LEU A 88 -5.90 3.70 14.99
C LEU A 88 -6.02 4.61 16.23
N GLU A 89 -5.09 5.55 16.40
CA GLU A 89 -5.13 6.53 17.49
C GLU A 89 -6.38 7.40 17.40
N ALA A 90 -6.69 7.95 16.21
CA ALA A 90 -7.89 8.76 16.01
C ALA A 90 -9.17 7.98 16.32
N VAL A 91 -9.30 6.75 15.83
CA VAL A 91 -10.49 5.90 16.07
C VAL A 91 -10.63 5.52 17.53
N ARG A 92 -9.52 5.28 18.27
CA ARG A 92 -9.55 5.05 19.74
C ARG A 92 -10.10 6.25 20.50
N GLU A 93 -9.88 7.48 19.99
CA GLU A 93 -10.45 8.70 20.56
C GLU A 93 -11.89 8.98 20.07
N GLY A 94 -12.48 8.11 19.28
CA GLY A 94 -13.80 8.29 18.68
C GLY A 94 -13.84 9.35 17.57
N LYS A 95 -12.71 9.58 16.92
CA LYS A 95 -12.54 10.55 15.83
C LYS A 95 -12.18 9.83 14.52
N ASP A 96 -12.32 10.53 13.41
CA ASP A 96 -11.75 10.15 12.12
C ASP A 96 -10.41 10.85 11.88
N LEU A 97 -9.73 10.52 10.80
CA LEU A 97 -8.58 11.29 10.33
C LEU A 97 -9.01 12.70 9.93
N GLU A 98 -8.25 13.70 10.33
CA GLU A 98 -8.54 15.11 9.99
C GLU A 98 -8.31 15.44 8.51
N VAL A 99 -7.57 14.60 7.80
CA VAL A 99 -7.24 14.77 6.38
C VAL A 99 -8.25 14.06 5.50
N THR A 100 -8.59 14.69 4.38
CA THR A 100 -9.53 14.17 3.37
C THR A 100 -8.86 13.81 2.06
N ASP A 101 -7.63 14.27 1.85
CA ASP A 101 -6.87 14.07 0.62
C ASP A 101 -5.72 13.09 0.85
N PHE A 102 -5.66 12.05 0.00
CA PHE A 102 -4.64 11.03 0.01
C PHE A 102 -3.99 10.97 -1.37
N TYR A 103 -2.67 10.98 -1.43
CA TYR A 103 -1.91 10.98 -2.67
C TYR A 103 -1.03 9.73 -2.77
N LEU A 104 -1.35 8.84 -3.70
CA LEU A 104 -0.62 7.61 -3.97
C LEU A 104 0.42 7.82 -5.07
N CYS A 105 1.67 7.51 -4.80
CA CYS A 105 2.71 7.42 -5.82
C CYS A 105 2.52 6.14 -6.67
N PRO A 106 2.24 6.25 -7.99
CA PRO A 106 1.97 5.08 -8.83
C PRO A 106 3.22 4.28 -9.19
N VAL A 107 4.39 4.67 -8.68
CA VAL A 107 5.68 4.03 -8.97
C VAL A 107 6.17 3.16 -7.82
N CYS A 108 6.06 3.64 -6.58
CA CYS A 108 6.61 2.95 -5.40
C CYS A 108 5.59 2.62 -4.32
N GLY A 109 4.33 3.06 -4.45
CA GLY A 109 3.30 2.82 -3.45
C GLY A 109 3.27 3.82 -2.29
N TYR A 110 4.20 4.78 -2.20
CA TYR A 110 4.18 5.80 -1.15
C TYR A 110 2.85 6.55 -1.09
N ILE A 111 2.33 6.76 0.11
CA ILE A 111 1.11 7.54 0.36
C ILE A 111 1.46 8.81 1.15
N GLU A 112 1.01 9.96 0.64
CA GLU A 112 1.08 11.26 1.32
C GLU A 112 -0.31 11.70 1.75
N LEU A 113 -0.41 12.34 2.93
CA LEU A 113 -1.66 12.87 3.47
C LEU A 113 -1.72 14.40 3.33
N GLY A 114 -2.90 14.91 2.98
CA GLY A 114 -3.23 16.33 2.99
C GLY A 114 -2.76 17.08 1.75
N ALA A 115 -1.47 17.21 1.49
CA ALA A 115 -0.97 17.99 0.37
C ALA A 115 -0.12 17.14 -0.59
N ARG A 116 -0.37 17.30 -1.90
CA ARG A 116 0.44 16.62 -2.92
C ARG A 116 1.90 17.06 -2.81
N PRO A 117 2.86 16.15 -2.67
CA PRO A 117 4.26 16.50 -2.62
C PRO A 117 4.77 16.94 -3.99
N GLU A 118 5.79 17.78 -4.07
CA GLU A 118 6.44 18.12 -5.35
C GLU A 118 7.11 16.90 -5.97
N ARG A 119 7.70 16.06 -5.13
CA ARG A 119 8.36 14.80 -5.50
C ARG A 119 8.15 13.74 -4.44
N CYS A 120 8.07 12.50 -4.88
CA CYS A 120 8.02 11.35 -3.99
C CYS A 120 9.33 11.25 -3.17
N PRO A 121 9.26 11.16 -1.83
CA PRO A 121 10.46 11.04 -1.00
C PRO A 121 11.19 9.71 -1.17
N ILE A 122 10.51 8.66 -1.66
CA ILE A 122 11.09 7.33 -1.86
C ILE A 122 11.73 7.21 -3.25
N CYS A 123 10.96 7.48 -4.32
CA CYS A 123 11.40 7.18 -5.70
C CYS A 123 11.65 8.44 -6.57
N ASN A 124 11.49 9.63 -6.00
CA ASN A 124 11.68 10.92 -6.68
C ASN A 124 10.72 11.16 -7.87
N THR A 125 9.64 10.40 -7.99
CA THR A 125 8.58 10.64 -8.98
C THR A 125 7.96 12.02 -8.78
N LYS A 126 7.71 12.76 -9.86
CA LYS A 126 7.08 14.08 -9.81
C LYS A 126 5.67 13.99 -9.23
N GLY A 127 5.29 14.95 -8.38
CA GLY A 127 4.00 15.02 -7.71
C GLY A 127 2.80 15.02 -8.67
N GLU A 128 2.95 15.61 -9.87
CA GLU A 128 1.91 15.61 -10.91
C GLU A 128 1.42 14.21 -11.33
N LYS A 129 2.22 13.15 -11.04
CA LYS A 129 1.88 11.75 -11.33
C LYS A 129 1.12 11.06 -10.22
N PHE A 130 1.05 11.65 -9.04
CA PHE A 130 0.33 11.06 -7.93
C PHE A 130 -1.16 10.95 -8.22
N VAL A 131 -1.74 9.82 -7.86
CA VAL A 131 -3.18 9.59 -7.91
C VAL A 131 -3.79 10.12 -6.61
N GLN A 132 -4.79 10.98 -6.74
CA GLN A 132 -5.52 11.54 -5.60
C GLN A 132 -6.73 10.66 -5.28
N TYR A 133 -6.89 10.35 -4.00
CA TYR A 133 -8.10 9.77 -3.43
C TYR A 133 -8.68 10.79 -2.44
N GLN A 134 -9.98 11.01 -2.53
CA GLN A 134 -10.73 11.90 -1.63
C GLN A 134 -11.82 11.10 -0.92
N ALA A 135 -12.03 11.41 0.35
CA ALA A 135 -13.11 10.83 1.15
C ALA A 135 -14.46 11.47 0.80
#